data_31b55223dca466a7a5fe7e115d7ef487
#
_entry.id   31b55223dca466a7a5fe7e115d7ef487
#
_cell.length_a   1.000
_cell.length_b   1.000
_cell.length_c   1.000
_cell.angle_alpha   90.00
_cell.angle_beta   90.00
_cell.angle_gamma   90.00
#
_symmetry.space_group_name_H-M   'P 1'
#
loop_
_entity.id
_entity.type
_entity.pdbx_description
1 polymer ?
#
loop_
_entity_poly.entity_id
_entity_poly.type
_entity_poly.pdbx_seq_one_letter_code
_entity_poly.pdbx_strand_id
1 'polypeptide(L)'
;MWMMENWHAARVLIPKQLTASSAFKRPLEEEEYRNMKSTDSPDQYSETRINALGLRLNGLWTWMLPLSTFHDQVMRLNDGIVQNTINEIDIRQRVREISHDIDCYLRDLPRHLQHTSENREWHFARGLGREFTILQLNYHHQCQMLYYQFLNKKAKLPDGSTDHEAVMYAARCKAHATALSQVMWDTNSRPGMECLWSPVNGHLLVVASSVLLYTLLFDTDDESIARAKRLLEQNFIMLLQFRKHWSLVELSMTRLKAFHRACQMNSTQENFDMDRWMIYFLNRYDASVSERYNDGVNESLTAAPENPATDSWLEFSR
;
A
#
# COMPACT_ATOMS: atom_id res chain seq x y z
N MET A 1 0.89 -0.99 20.90
CA MET A 1 -0.25 -0.05 20.93
C MET A 1 -0.03 1.13 20.01
N TRP A 2 1.01 1.95 20.17
CA TRP A 2 1.27 3.11 19.31
C TRP A 2 1.29 2.80 17.80
N MET A 3 1.95 1.73 17.38
CA MET A 3 1.96 1.28 15.99
C MET A 3 0.55 0.93 15.49
N MET A 4 -0.23 0.21 16.28
CA MET A 4 -1.62 -0.13 15.95
C MET A 4 -2.49 1.13 15.85
N GLU A 5 -2.30 2.09 16.75
CA GLU A 5 -3.01 3.36 16.69
C GLU A 5 -2.67 4.14 15.41
N ASN A 6 -1.39 4.22 15.00
CA ASN A 6 -1.01 4.87 13.76
C ASN A 6 -1.66 4.23 12.52
N TRP A 7 -1.83 2.90 12.55
CA TRP A 7 -2.46 2.15 11.46
C TRP A 7 -3.97 2.30 11.39
N HIS A 8 -4.63 2.45 12.54
CA HIS A 8 -6.08 2.48 12.62
C HIS A 8 -6.66 3.90 12.79
N ALA A 9 -6.01 4.78 13.53
CA ALA A 9 -6.55 6.09 13.82
C ALA A 9 -6.82 6.94 12.56
N ALA A 10 -5.91 6.91 11.60
CA ALA A 10 -6.08 7.61 10.34
C ALA A 10 -7.25 7.08 9.50
N ARG A 11 -7.56 5.77 9.62
CA ARG A 11 -8.62 5.12 8.85
C ARG A 11 -10.01 5.33 9.44
N VAL A 12 -10.11 5.46 10.75
CA VAL A 12 -11.40 5.62 11.47
C VAL A 12 -11.62 7.05 11.98
N LEU A 13 -10.77 8.00 11.56
CA LEU A 13 -10.83 9.43 11.96
C LEU A 13 -10.86 9.66 13.47
N ILE A 14 -10.27 8.75 14.24
CA ILE A 14 -10.14 8.94 15.68
C ILE A 14 -8.84 9.71 15.94
N PRO A 15 -8.88 10.80 16.73
CA PRO A 15 -7.67 11.51 17.12
C PRO A 15 -6.69 10.57 17.84
N LYS A 16 -5.42 10.65 17.45
CA LYS A 16 -4.37 9.87 18.12
C LYS A 16 -4.24 10.27 19.59
N GLN A 17 -4.19 9.26 20.45
CA GLN A 17 -4.03 9.41 21.88
C GLN A 17 -2.58 9.20 22.34
N LEU A 18 -1.81 8.40 21.54
CA LEU A 18 -0.45 8.04 21.87
C LEU A 18 0.53 8.88 21.05
N THR A 19 1.47 9.50 21.72
CA THR A 19 2.61 10.18 21.08
C THR A 19 3.81 9.26 21.06
N ALA A 20 4.60 9.30 19.97
CA ALA A 20 5.87 8.61 19.94
C ALA A 20 6.77 9.14 21.05
N SER A 21 7.26 8.24 21.89
CA SER A 21 8.22 8.58 22.96
C SER A 21 9.49 7.77 22.77
N SER A 22 10.64 8.43 22.88
CA SER A 22 11.93 7.78 22.91
C SER A 22 12.13 6.86 24.13
N ALA A 23 11.24 6.99 25.13
CA ALA A 23 11.23 6.14 26.32
C ALA A 23 10.58 4.76 26.08
N PHE A 24 9.91 4.53 24.94
CA PHE A 24 9.37 3.21 24.64
C PHE A 24 10.49 2.23 24.32
N LYS A 25 10.48 1.12 25.05
CA LYS A 25 11.37 -0.01 24.76
C LYS A 25 11.05 -0.56 23.37
N ARG A 26 12.07 -0.83 22.59
CA ARG A 26 11.91 -1.49 21.29
C ARG A 26 11.47 -2.93 21.49
N PRO A 27 10.69 -3.52 20.56
CA PRO A 27 10.37 -4.93 20.59
C PRO A 27 11.65 -5.78 20.63
N LEU A 28 11.59 -6.89 21.35
CA LEU A 28 12.64 -7.90 21.32
C LEU A 28 12.74 -8.50 19.91
N GLU A 29 13.88 -9.09 19.62
CA GLU A 29 14.03 -9.91 18.44
C GLU A 29 13.12 -11.16 18.56
N GLU A 30 12.54 -11.61 17.46
CA GLU A 30 11.48 -12.62 17.42
C GLU A 30 11.94 -13.96 18.03
N GLU A 31 13.19 -14.35 17.81
CA GLU A 31 13.76 -15.58 18.35
C GLU A 31 13.98 -15.46 19.86
N GLU A 32 14.42 -14.30 20.34
CA GLU A 32 14.54 -14.03 21.78
C GLU A 32 13.18 -14.09 22.46
N TYR A 33 12.16 -13.44 21.85
CA TYR A 33 10.79 -13.45 22.37
C TYR A 33 10.22 -14.87 22.44
N ARG A 34 10.44 -15.71 21.43
CA ARG A 34 9.98 -17.11 21.42
C ARG A 34 10.62 -17.96 22.50
N ASN A 35 11.87 -17.66 22.85
CA ASN A 35 12.64 -18.41 23.84
C ASN A 35 12.47 -17.88 25.27
N MET A 36 11.71 -16.78 25.48
CA MET A 36 11.41 -16.26 26.81
C MET A 36 10.61 -17.28 27.65
N LYS A 37 11.00 -17.46 28.88
CA LYS A 37 10.22 -18.21 29.87
C LYS A 37 9.31 -17.25 30.61
N SER A 38 8.19 -17.78 31.11
CA SER A 38 7.24 -16.99 31.91
C SER A 38 7.84 -16.39 33.20
N THR A 39 8.98 -16.93 33.66
CA THR A 39 9.74 -16.44 34.82
C THR A 39 10.74 -15.34 34.47
N ASP A 40 10.98 -15.09 33.20
CA ASP A 40 12.00 -14.14 32.77
C ASP A 40 11.46 -12.71 32.91
N SER A 41 12.26 -11.82 33.50
CA SER A 41 11.93 -10.39 33.51
C SER A 41 12.24 -9.77 32.13
N PRO A 42 11.32 -8.98 31.54
CA PRO A 42 11.62 -8.24 30.32
C PRO A 42 12.87 -7.36 30.42
N ASP A 43 13.24 -6.94 31.61
CA ASP A 43 14.44 -6.11 31.88
C ASP A 43 15.75 -6.86 31.77
N GLN A 44 15.72 -8.21 31.78
CA GLN A 44 16.92 -9.06 31.60
C GLN A 44 17.35 -9.11 30.11
N TYR A 45 16.45 -8.84 29.22
CA TYR A 45 16.72 -8.73 27.78
C TYR A 45 17.18 -7.30 27.49
N SER A 46 18.49 -7.10 27.55
CA SER A 46 19.13 -5.79 27.37
C SER A 46 18.81 -5.21 26.00
N GLU A 47 18.45 -3.92 25.96
CA GLU A 47 18.27 -3.11 24.75
C GLU A 47 19.49 -3.09 23.80
N THR A 48 20.57 -3.74 24.17
CA THR A 48 21.88 -3.64 23.54
C THR A 48 22.57 -4.99 23.35
N ARG A 49 21.88 -6.01 22.86
CA ARG A 49 22.64 -7.13 22.29
C ARG A 49 23.23 -6.69 20.95
N ILE A 50 24.50 -6.36 21.04
CA ILE A 50 25.36 -6.20 19.89
C ILE A 50 25.88 -7.62 19.59
N ASN A 51 25.68 -8.10 18.33
CA ASN A 51 26.28 -9.37 17.92
C ASN A 51 27.82 -9.28 17.98
N ALA A 52 28.50 -10.41 17.78
CA ALA A 52 29.97 -10.49 17.74
C ALA A 52 30.62 -9.54 16.70
N LEU A 53 29.84 -8.94 15.79
CA LEU A 53 30.25 -7.99 14.77
C LEU A 53 29.91 -6.54 15.14
N GLY A 54 29.44 -6.26 16.35
CA GLY A 54 29.07 -4.91 16.79
C GLY A 54 27.76 -4.37 16.19
N LEU A 55 26.96 -5.21 15.53
CA LEU A 55 25.69 -4.83 14.94
C LEU A 55 24.53 -5.09 15.95
N ARG A 56 23.66 -4.11 16.11
CA ARG A 56 22.41 -4.29 16.86
C ARG A 56 21.52 -5.26 16.10
N LEU A 57 21.20 -6.39 16.71
CA LEU A 57 20.18 -7.31 16.20
C LEU A 57 18.81 -6.70 16.49
N ASN A 58 18.27 -5.99 15.56
CA ASN A 58 16.92 -5.48 15.63
C ASN A 58 16.01 -6.42 14.82
N GLY A 59 15.00 -7.00 15.48
CA GLY A 59 14.02 -7.88 14.85
C GLY A 59 13.13 -7.16 13.83
N LEU A 60 12.36 -7.93 13.10
CA LEU A 60 11.40 -7.48 12.07
C LEU A 60 10.47 -6.37 12.60
N TRP A 61 9.93 -6.52 13.80
CA TRP A 61 9.03 -5.54 14.41
C TRP A 61 9.68 -4.18 14.67
N THR A 62 10.97 -4.15 15.00
CA THR A 62 11.72 -2.89 15.15
C THR A 62 11.78 -2.11 13.84
N TRP A 63 11.93 -2.82 12.73
CA TRP A 63 11.95 -2.22 11.39
C TRP A 63 10.57 -1.88 10.84
N MET A 64 9.51 -2.40 11.45
CA MET A 64 8.13 -2.00 11.14
C MET A 64 7.73 -0.66 11.77
N LEU A 65 8.39 -0.23 12.87
CA LEU A 65 8.06 1.03 13.54
C LEU A 65 8.22 2.26 12.62
N PRO A 66 9.33 2.45 11.89
CA PRO A 66 9.46 3.56 10.94
C PRO A 66 8.37 3.54 9.86
N LEU A 67 7.98 2.36 9.36
CA LEU A 67 6.93 2.23 8.35
C LEU A 67 5.58 2.74 8.85
N SER A 68 5.28 2.60 10.15
CA SER A 68 4.06 3.17 10.72
C SER A 68 4.10 4.71 10.81
N THR A 69 5.30 5.28 10.97
CA THR A 69 5.50 6.75 10.91
C THR A 69 5.32 7.25 9.48
N PHE A 70 5.90 6.57 8.49
CA PHE A 70 5.70 6.91 7.08
C PHE A 70 4.23 6.81 6.69
N HIS A 71 3.52 5.78 7.18
CA HIS A 71 2.09 5.66 6.97
C HIS A 71 1.34 6.91 7.41
N ASP A 72 1.60 7.38 8.63
CA ASP A 72 0.97 8.60 9.15
C ASP A 72 1.28 9.83 8.31
N GLN A 73 2.55 10.01 7.91
CA GLN A 73 2.97 11.13 7.08
C GLN A 73 2.30 11.12 5.70
N VAL A 74 2.25 9.94 5.06
CA VAL A 74 1.62 9.76 3.74
C VAL A 74 0.11 9.97 3.82
N MET A 75 -0.56 9.45 4.86
CA MET A 75 -2.00 9.65 5.05
C MET A 75 -2.34 11.12 5.26
N ARG A 76 -1.58 11.85 6.10
CA ARG A 76 -1.77 13.30 6.29
C ARG A 76 -1.57 14.11 5.02
N LEU A 77 -0.56 13.74 4.22
CA LEU A 77 -0.32 14.38 2.92
C LEU A 77 -1.52 14.18 2.00
N ASN A 78 -1.99 12.94 1.85
CA ASN A 78 -3.11 12.59 0.99
C ASN A 78 -4.42 13.23 1.48
N ASP A 79 -4.67 13.30 2.78
CA ASP A 79 -5.81 14.01 3.35
C ASP A 79 -5.74 15.51 3.05
N GLY A 80 -4.56 16.13 3.16
CA GLY A 80 -4.35 17.53 2.79
C GLY A 80 -4.63 17.80 1.31
N ILE A 81 -4.26 16.88 0.41
CA ILE A 81 -4.57 16.96 -1.01
C ILE A 81 -6.09 16.88 -1.24
N VAL A 82 -6.74 15.88 -0.64
CA VAL A 82 -8.18 15.68 -0.77
C VAL A 82 -8.97 16.89 -0.27
N GLN A 83 -8.60 17.44 0.90
CA GLN A 83 -9.24 18.58 1.50
C GLN A 83 -8.84 19.94 0.88
N ASN A 84 -7.88 19.94 -0.06
CA ASN A 84 -7.32 21.15 -0.66
C ASN A 84 -6.74 22.15 0.36
N THR A 85 -6.11 21.64 1.39
CA THR A 85 -5.49 22.44 2.45
C THR A 85 -4.00 22.69 2.23
N ILE A 86 -3.39 22.02 1.24
CA ILE A 86 -1.98 22.15 0.83
C ILE A 86 -1.90 22.53 -0.64
N ASN A 87 -0.96 23.41 -0.98
CA ASN A 87 -0.69 23.80 -2.37
C ASN A 87 0.30 22.83 -3.05
N GLU A 88 0.40 22.90 -4.37
CA GLU A 88 1.24 22.01 -5.18
C GLU A 88 2.74 22.06 -4.80
N ILE A 89 3.26 23.22 -4.44
CA ILE A 89 4.68 23.39 -4.06
C ILE A 89 4.94 22.64 -2.74
N ASP A 90 4.06 22.79 -1.76
CA ASP A 90 4.18 22.12 -0.46
C ASP A 90 3.98 20.61 -0.61
N ILE A 91 3.08 20.17 -1.49
CA ILE A 91 2.90 18.74 -1.83
C ILE A 91 4.22 18.16 -2.32
N ARG A 92 4.85 18.77 -3.32
CA ARG A 92 6.12 18.31 -3.88
C ARG A 92 7.24 18.30 -2.85
N GLN A 93 7.32 19.35 -2.04
CA GLN A 93 8.29 19.44 -0.95
C GLN A 93 8.12 18.27 0.03
N ARG A 94 6.90 18.01 0.48
CA ARG A 94 6.59 16.91 1.40
C ARG A 94 6.89 15.54 0.81
N VAL A 95 6.56 15.34 -0.47
CA VAL A 95 6.90 14.09 -1.16
C VAL A 95 8.40 13.86 -1.21
N ARG A 96 9.20 14.90 -1.50
CA ARG A 96 10.68 14.79 -1.50
C ARG A 96 11.22 14.42 -0.12
N GLU A 97 10.72 15.06 0.94
CA GLU A 97 11.11 14.79 2.32
C GLU A 97 10.81 13.33 2.71
N ILE A 98 9.56 12.89 2.54
CA ILE A 98 9.15 11.53 2.88
C ILE A 98 9.89 10.50 2.00
N SER A 99 10.05 10.78 0.70
CA SER A 99 10.79 9.91 -0.22
C SER A 99 12.24 9.75 0.21
N HIS A 100 12.90 10.83 0.63
CA HIS A 100 14.26 10.79 1.15
C HIS A 100 14.36 9.92 2.42
N ASP A 101 13.44 10.09 3.35
CA ASP A 101 13.41 9.30 4.59
C ASP A 101 13.19 7.81 4.33
N ILE A 102 12.31 7.48 3.38
CA ILE A 102 12.08 6.10 2.93
C ILE A 102 13.33 5.52 2.25
N ASP A 103 14.02 6.29 1.42
CA ASP A 103 15.26 5.87 0.76
C ASP A 103 16.40 5.66 1.79
N CYS A 104 16.47 6.48 2.84
CA CYS A 104 17.37 6.28 3.98
C CYS A 104 17.02 4.99 4.73
N TYR A 105 15.75 4.78 5.06
CA TYR A 105 15.28 3.56 5.71
C TYR A 105 15.67 2.30 4.92
N LEU A 106 15.48 2.31 3.60
CA LEU A 106 15.81 1.15 2.76
C LEU A 106 17.32 0.87 2.72
N ARG A 107 18.15 1.92 2.68
CA ARG A 107 19.61 1.81 2.72
C ARG A 107 20.11 1.23 4.05
N ASP A 108 19.47 1.64 5.15
CA ASP A 108 19.85 1.22 6.49
C ASP A 108 19.26 -0.14 6.87
N LEU A 109 18.29 -0.66 6.07
CA LEU A 109 17.66 -1.95 6.30
C LEU A 109 18.69 -3.09 6.26
N PRO A 110 18.80 -3.93 7.31
CA PRO A 110 19.74 -5.03 7.34
C PRO A 110 19.61 -5.95 6.13
N ARG A 111 20.73 -6.48 5.65
CA ARG A 111 20.76 -7.33 4.44
C ARG A 111 19.78 -8.50 4.51
N HIS A 112 19.64 -9.15 5.68
CA HIS A 112 18.71 -10.27 5.86
C HIS A 112 17.23 -9.87 5.84
N LEU A 113 16.90 -8.58 5.96
CA LEU A 113 15.55 -8.05 5.85
C LEU A 113 15.22 -7.48 4.46
N GLN A 114 16.20 -7.38 3.58
CA GLN A 114 15.98 -6.93 2.20
C GLN A 114 15.17 -7.97 1.42
N HIS A 115 14.31 -7.50 0.52
CA HIS A 115 13.43 -8.36 -0.26
C HIS A 115 14.21 -9.13 -1.35
N THR A 116 14.75 -10.28 -0.99
CA THR A 116 15.37 -11.24 -1.91
C THR A 116 14.72 -12.61 -1.75
N SER A 117 14.80 -13.46 -2.79
CA SER A 117 14.30 -14.84 -2.71
C SER A 117 15.01 -15.63 -1.60
N GLU A 118 16.31 -15.43 -1.43
CA GLU A 118 17.11 -16.09 -0.40
C GLU A 118 16.65 -15.71 1.01
N ASN A 119 16.50 -14.41 1.28
CA ASN A 119 16.01 -13.93 2.59
C ASN A 119 14.59 -14.41 2.86
N ARG A 120 13.74 -14.41 1.84
CA ARG A 120 12.39 -14.95 1.96
C ARG A 120 12.42 -16.41 2.42
N GLU A 121 13.17 -17.29 1.71
CA GLU A 121 13.28 -18.70 2.09
C GLU A 121 13.87 -18.87 3.50
N TRP A 122 14.85 -18.06 3.84
CA TRP A 122 15.47 -18.09 5.16
C TRP A 122 14.49 -17.75 6.29
N HIS A 123 13.64 -16.73 6.10
CA HIS A 123 12.60 -16.37 7.07
C HIS A 123 11.47 -17.41 7.12
N PHE A 124 11.06 -17.97 5.99
CA PHE A 124 10.07 -19.04 5.94
C PHE A 124 10.54 -20.28 6.70
N ALA A 125 11.77 -20.71 6.50
CA ALA A 125 12.35 -21.87 7.21
C ALA A 125 12.38 -21.68 8.73
N ARG A 126 12.42 -20.44 9.22
CA ARG A 126 12.40 -20.08 10.64
C ARG A 126 11.00 -19.81 11.20
N GLY A 127 9.97 -19.96 10.40
CA GLY A 127 8.59 -19.66 10.77
C GLY A 127 8.32 -18.16 10.97
N LEU A 128 9.13 -17.28 10.34
CA LEU A 128 9.02 -15.82 10.35
C LEU A 128 8.53 -15.28 9.00
N GLY A 129 8.06 -16.15 8.13
CA GLY A 129 7.67 -15.78 6.78
C GLY A 129 6.52 -14.77 6.73
N ARG A 130 5.57 -14.85 7.65
CA ARG A 130 4.45 -13.88 7.72
C ARG A 130 4.94 -12.49 8.10
N GLU A 131 5.75 -12.38 9.13
CA GLU A 131 6.31 -11.12 9.62
C GLU A 131 7.20 -10.48 8.55
N PHE A 132 8.04 -11.28 7.88
CA PHE A 132 8.85 -10.81 6.76
C PHE A 132 7.97 -10.30 5.60
N THR A 133 6.92 -11.05 5.25
CA THR A 133 5.96 -10.62 4.21
C THR A 133 5.27 -9.31 4.59
N ILE A 134 4.81 -9.17 5.84
CA ILE A 134 4.16 -7.95 6.33
C ILE A 134 5.10 -6.75 6.20
N LEU A 135 6.38 -6.91 6.56
CA LEU A 135 7.39 -5.85 6.42
C LEU A 135 7.48 -5.37 4.95
N GLN A 136 7.59 -6.30 4.00
CA GLN A 136 7.71 -5.98 2.58
C GLN A 136 6.43 -5.33 2.03
N LEU A 137 5.26 -5.90 2.37
CA LEU A 137 3.97 -5.36 1.94
C LEU A 137 3.77 -3.92 2.41
N ASN A 138 4.11 -3.64 3.67
CA ASN A 138 3.98 -2.30 4.22
C ASN A 138 4.93 -1.31 3.57
N TYR A 139 6.17 -1.68 3.36
CA TYR A 139 7.12 -0.84 2.64
C TYR A 139 6.60 -0.47 1.25
N HIS A 140 6.22 -1.45 0.45
CA HIS A 140 5.72 -1.19 -0.90
C HIS A 140 4.40 -0.42 -0.90
N HIS A 141 3.53 -0.67 0.07
CA HIS A 141 2.26 0.05 0.20
C HIS A 141 2.48 1.53 0.49
N GLN A 142 3.36 1.90 1.42
CA GLN A 142 3.65 3.30 1.72
C GLN A 142 4.21 4.03 0.49
N CYS A 143 5.12 3.40 -0.22
CA CYS A 143 5.71 3.98 -1.43
C CYS A 143 4.66 4.20 -2.53
N GLN A 144 3.80 3.21 -2.82
CA GLN A 144 2.78 3.40 -3.84
C GLN A 144 1.77 4.49 -3.45
N MET A 145 1.38 4.58 -2.17
CA MET A 145 0.47 5.60 -1.66
C MET A 145 1.07 7.02 -1.76
N LEU A 146 2.37 7.15 -1.46
CA LEU A 146 3.10 8.43 -1.55
C LEU A 146 3.14 8.96 -3.00
N TYR A 147 3.41 8.05 -3.94
CA TYR A 147 3.63 8.44 -5.34
C TYR A 147 2.37 8.39 -6.21
N TYR A 148 1.24 7.92 -5.68
CA TYR A 148 0.02 7.68 -6.43
C TYR A 148 -0.50 8.93 -7.15
N GLN A 149 -0.44 10.08 -6.52
CA GLN A 149 -0.89 11.35 -7.06
C GLN A 149 -0.16 11.79 -8.36
N PHE A 150 1.00 11.17 -8.64
CA PHE A 150 1.77 11.45 -9.86
C PHE A 150 1.38 10.53 -11.04
N LEU A 151 0.42 9.62 -10.87
CA LEU A 151 -0.17 8.87 -11.96
C LEU A 151 -1.04 9.82 -12.78
N ASN A 152 -0.41 10.54 -13.69
CA ASN A 152 -1.06 11.50 -14.58
C ASN A 152 -0.52 11.28 -16.00
N LYS A 153 -1.42 11.16 -16.99
CA LYS A 153 -1.06 10.93 -18.40
C LYS A 153 -0.21 12.06 -18.97
N LYS A 154 -0.36 13.30 -18.46
CA LYS A 154 0.38 14.48 -18.91
C LYS A 154 1.19 15.07 -17.74
N ALA A 155 2.32 14.42 -17.41
CA ALA A 155 3.31 15.06 -16.53
C ALA A 155 3.99 16.21 -17.29
N LYS A 156 3.31 17.35 -17.39
CA LYS A 156 3.81 18.58 -18.05
C LYS A 156 3.81 19.73 -17.08
N LEU A 157 4.87 20.52 -17.14
CA LEU A 157 4.99 21.80 -16.45
C LEU A 157 4.14 22.87 -17.16
N PRO A 158 3.83 24.01 -16.50
CA PRO A 158 3.05 25.11 -17.10
C PRO A 158 3.64 25.65 -18.39
N ASP A 159 4.94 25.55 -18.59
CA ASP A 159 5.66 25.96 -19.81
C ASP A 159 5.59 24.92 -20.95
N GLY A 160 4.88 23.80 -20.72
CA GLY A 160 4.72 22.70 -21.69
C GLY A 160 5.86 21.69 -21.70
N SER A 161 6.94 21.89 -20.95
CA SER A 161 8.04 20.93 -20.80
C SER A 161 7.61 19.69 -19.99
N THR A 162 8.38 18.60 -20.13
CA THR A 162 8.11 17.37 -19.36
C THR A 162 8.49 17.55 -17.91
N ASP A 163 7.58 17.21 -17.00
CA ASP A 163 7.83 17.13 -15.59
C ASP A 163 8.55 15.81 -15.24
N HIS A 164 9.87 15.83 -15.31
CA HIS A 164 10.71 14.64 -15.06
C HIS A 164 10.56 14.09 -13.63
N GLU A 165 10.29 14.94 -12.65
CA GLU A 165 10.06 14.51 -11.27
C GLU A 165 8.76 13.72 -11.16
N ALA A 166 7.68 14.23 -11.74
CA ALA A 166 6.40 13.52 -11.77
C ALA A 166 6.50 12.19 -12.53
N VAL A 167 7.19 12.16 -13.66
CA VAL A 167 7.46 10.92 -14.42
C VAL A 167 8.21 9.89 -13.55
N MET A 168 9.24 10.33 -12.84
CA MET A 168 10.01 9.47 -11.94
C MET A 168 9.12 8.90 -10.82
N TYR A 169 8.30 9.73 -10.17
CA TYR A 169 7.42 9.27 -9.09
C TYR A 169 6.32 8.34 -9.62
N ALA A 170 5.76 8.60 -10.80
CA ALA A 170 4.81 7.69 -11.44
C ALA A 170 5.44 6.32 -11.71
N ALA A 171 6.67 6.28 -12.20
CA ALA A 171 7.41 5.03 -12.40
C ALA A 171 7.67 4.29 -11.07
N ARG A 172 8.05 5.01 -10.00
CA ARG A 172 8.18 4.42 -8.65
C ARG A 172 6.86 3.85 -8.15
N CYS A 173 5.75 4.55 -8.33
CA CYS A 173 4.41 4.06 -7.96
C CYS A 173 4.10 2.72 -8.63
N LYS A 174 4.26 2.64 -9.96
CA LYS A 174 4.04 1.41 -10.74
C LYS A 174 4.95 0.26 -10.28
N ALA A 175 6.23 0.55 -10.03
CA ALA A 175 7.20 -0.44 -9.56
C ALA A 175 6.81 -1.03 -8.19
N HIS A 176 6.38 -0.18 -7.25
CA HIS A 176 5.96 -0.64 -5.93
C HIS A 176 4.63 -1.41 -5.94
N ALA A 177 3.66 -1.01 -6.76
CA ALA A 177 2.43 -1.77 -6.94
C ALA A 177 2.69 -3.16 -7.56
N THR A 178 3.58 -3.23 -8.55
CA THR A 178 4.04 -4.48 -9.15
C THR A 178 4.71 -5.38 -8.11
N ALA A 179 5.65 -4.84 -7.34
CA ALA A 179 6.37 -5.59 -6.31
C ALA A 179 5.42 -6.09 -5.20
N LEU A 180 4.48 -5.25 -4.74
CA LEU A 180 3.48 -5.64 -3.74
C LEU A 180 2.64 -6.82 -4.23
N SER A 181 2.12 -6.74 -5.45
CA SER A 181 1.32 -7.81 -6.05
C SER A 181 2.12 -9.11 -6.17
N GLN A 182 3.39 -9.03 -6.58
CA GLN A 182 4.26 -10.20 -6.68
C GLN A 182 4.57 -10.82 -5.32
N VAL A 183 4.90 -10.00 -4.30
CA VAL A 183 5.14 -10.47 -2.91
C VAL A 183 3.91 -11.22 -2.40
N MET A 184 2.73 -10.65 -2.61
CA MET A 184 1.48 -11.23 -2.16
C MET A 184 1.19 -12.56 -2.87
N TRP A 185 1.36 -12.62 -4.19
CA TRP A 185 1.16 -13.83 -4.99
C TRP A 185 2.13 -14.93 -4.58
N ASP A 186 3.42 -14.62 -4.51
CA ASP A 186 4.47 -15.59 -4.14
C ASP A 186 4.25 -16.19 -2.75
N THR A 187 3.80 -15.35 -1.79
CA THR A 187 3.52 -15.80 -0.44
C THR A 187 2.25 -16.64 -0.39
N ASN A 188 1.17 -16.19 -1.04
CA ASN A 188 -0.12 -16.89 -1.07
C ASN A 188 -0.05 -18.26 -1.79
N SER A 189 0.90 -18.41 -2.70
CA SER A 189 1.11 -19.68 -3.43
C SER A 189 1.80 -20.76 -2.59
N ARG A 190 2.20 -20.44 -1.35
CA ARG A 190 2.87 -21.39 -0.46
C ARG A 190 1.87 -22.04 0.49
N PRO A 191 1.88 -23.39 0.63
CA PRO A 191 1.02 -24.08 1.59
C PRO A 191 1.22 -23.55 3.01
N GLY A 192 0.12 -23.23 3.70
CA GLY A 192 0.12 -22.72 5.08
C GLY A 192 0.56 -21.26 5.23
N MET A 193 0.79 -20.56 4.11
CA MET A 193 1.21 -19.17 4.09
C MET A 193 0.23 -18.25 3.36
N GLU A 194 -0.97 -18.74 3.15
CA GLU A 194 -2.04 -17.93 2.51
C GLU A 194 -2.17 -16.58 3.19
N CYS A 195 -2.16 -15.51 2.41
CA CYS A 195 -2.21 -14.13 2.89
C CYS A 195 -3.57 -13.72 3.49
N LEU A 196 -4.43 -14.67 3.78
CA LEU A 196 -5.82 -14.46 4.20
C LEU A 196 -5.99 -14.08 5.68
N TRP A 197 -4.90 -13.96 6.44
CA TRP A 197 -4.94 -13.69 7.89
C TRP A 197 -5.43 -12.28 8.27
N SER A 198 -5.51 -11.35 7.31
CA SER A 198 -5.95 -9.98 7.58
C SER A 198 -6.71 -9.39 6.40
N PRO A 199 -7.89 -8.76 6.62
CA PRO A 199 -8.63 -8.06 5.56
C PRO A 199 -7.84 -6.87 5.00
N VAL A 200 -6.88 -6.34 5.75
CA VAL A 200 -5.99 -5.25 5.29
C VAL A 200 -5.21 -5.68 4.04
N ASN A 201 -4.78 -6.94 3.96
CA ASN A 201 -4.08 -7.45 2.79
C ASN A 201 -4.96 -7.39 1.52
N GLY A 202 -6.27 -7.61 1.65
CA GLY A 202 -7.22 -7.41 0.55
C GLY A 202 -7.28 -5.95 0.10
N HIS A 203 -7.25 -4.99 1.03
CA HIS A 203 -7.17 -3.57 0.70
C HIS A 203 -5.86 -3.21 0.00
N LEU A 204 -4.72 -3.73 0.48
CA LEU A 204 -3.42 -3.51 -0.17
C LEU A 204 -3.45 -3.97 -1.64
N LEU A 205 -4.07 -5.13 -1.92
CA LEU A 205 -4.26 -5.63 -3.29
C LEU A 205 -5.15 -4.72 -4.13
N VAL A 206 -6.24 -4.19 -3.56
CA VAL A 206 -7.12 -3.27 -4.28
C VAL A 206 -6.39 -1.99 -4.67
N VAL A 207 -5.58 -1.42 -3.78
CA VAL A 207 -4.76 -0.25 -4.10
C VAL A 207 -3.73 -0.58 -5.17
N ALA A 208 -3.02 -1.70 -5.07
CA ALA A 208 -2.07 -2.12 -6.10
C ALA A 208 -2.77 -2.37 -7.45
N SER A 209 -3.96 -3.00 -7.43
CA SER A 209 -4.76 -3.25 -8.63
C SER A 209 -5.22 -1.95 -9.30
N SER A 210 -5.50 -0.88 -8.56
CA SER A 210 -5.84 0.41 -9.17
C SER A 210 -4.67 1.01 -9.96
N VAL A 211 -3.43 0.86 -9.48
CA VAL A 211 -2.23 1.27 -10.21
C VAL A 211 -1.97 0.40 -11.44
N LEU A 212 -2.20 -0.91 -11.33
CA LEU A 212 -2.07 -1.83 -12.46
C LEU A 212 -3.14 -1.58 -13.52
N LEU A 213 -4.38 -1.26 -13.12
CA LEU A 213 -5.45 -0.83 -14.05
C LEU A 213 -5.07 0.46 -14.77
N TYR A 214 -4.52 1.44 -14.05
CA TYR A 214 -3.99 2.65 -14.67
C TYR A 214 -2.91 2.30 -15.71
N THR A 215 -1.97 1.42 -15.37
CA THR A 215 -0.90 0.97 -16.27
C THR A 215 -1.48 0.29 -17.52
N LEU A 216 -2.46 -0.59 -17.36
CA LEU A 216 -3.14 -1.29 -18.45
C LEU A 216 -3.83 -0.32 -19.43
N LEU A 217 -4.42 0.76 -18.93
CA LEU A 217 -5.23 1.69 -19.74
C LEU A 217 -4.40 2.83 -20.37
N PHE A 218 -3.30 3.22 -19.74
CA PHE A 218 -2.60 4.46 -20.10
C PHE A 218 -1.11 4.30 -20.44
N ASP A 219 -0.52 3.11 -20.19
CA ASP A 219 0.86 2.86 -20.61
C ASP A 219 0.94 2.58 -22.11
N THR A 220 2.12 2.75 -22.68
CA THR A 220 2.41 2.51 -24.10
C THR A 220 3.45 1.40 -24.30
N ASP A 221 4.03 0.89 -23.21
CA ASP A 221 5.00 -0.19 -23.24
C ASP A 221 4.30 -1.56 -23.13
N ASP A 222 4.38 -2.34 -24.20
CA ASP A 222 3.70 -3.63 -24.31
C ASP A 222 4.13 -4.62 -23.20
N GLU A 223 5.39 -4.58 -22.75
CA GLU A 223 5.86 -5.44 -21.67
C GLU A 223 5.23 -5.06 -20.32
N SER A 224 5.16 -3.77 -20.02
CA SER A 224 4.50 -3.23 -18.82
C SER A 224 3.01 -3.56 -18.82
N ILE A 225 2.34 -3.41 -19.95
CA ILE A 225 0.92 -3.73 -20.14
C ILE A 225 0.68 -5.24 -19.90
N ALA A 226 1.47 -6.11 -20.53
CA ALA A 226 1.34 -7.56 -20.37
C ALA A 226 1.61 -8.00 -18.93
N ARG A 227 2.59 -7.38 -18.26
CA ARG A 227 2.90 -7.61 -16.84
C ARG A 227 1.75 -7.17 -15.95
N ALA A 228 1.20 -5.97 -16.17
CA ALA A 228 0.08 -5.44 -15.41
C ALA A 228 -1.16 -6.34 -15.54
N LYS A 229 -1.48 -6.80 -16.76
CA LYS A 229 -2.58 -7.73 -17.02
C LYS A 229 -2.44 -9.02 -16.21
N ARG A 230 -1.29 -9.68 -16.28
CA ARG A 230 -1.02 -10.91 -15.53
C ARG A 230 -1.16 -10.72 -14.02
N LEU A 231 -0.61 -9.62 -13.48
CA LEU A 231 -0.69 -9.34 -12.04
C LEU A 231 -2.12 -9.00 -11.62
N LEU A 232 -2.90 -8.31 -12.44
CA LEU A 232 -4.32 -8.07 -12.18
C LEU A 232 -5.10 -9.38 -12.08
N GLU A 233 -4.90 -10.31 -13.00
CA GLU A 233 -5.52 -11.63 -12.96
C GLU A 233 -5.18 -12.36 -11.66
N GLN A 234 -3.91 -12.35 -11.24
CA GLN A 234 -3.46 -12.92 -9.97
C GLN A 234 -4.09 -12.23 -8.76
N ASN A 235 -4.13 -10.89 -8.76
CA ASN A 235 -4.75 -10.13 -7.69
C ASN A 235 -6.25 -10.43 -7.57
N PHE A 236 -6.98 -10.55 -8.68
CA PHE A 236 -8.39 -10.94 -8.66
C PHE A 236 -8.63 -12.34 -8.11
N ILE A 237 -7.80 -13.31 -8.48
CA ILE A 237 -7.87 -14.66 -7.90
C ILE A 237 -7.73 -14.59 -6.37
N MET A 238 -6.75 -13.83 -5.87
CA MET A 238 -6.56 -13.66 -4.43
C MET A 238 -7.72 -12.90 -3.77
N LEU A 239 -8.21 -11.82 -4.39
CA LEU A 239 -9.36 -11.05 -3.86
C LEU A 239 -10.62 -11.91 -3.75
N LEU A 240 -10.87 -12.80 -4.70
CA LEU A 240 -11.97 -13.76 -4.61
C LEU A 240 -11.79 -14.75 -3.45
N GLN A 241 -10.55 -15.13 -3.11
CA GLN A 241 -10.27 -15.94 -1.93
C GLN A 241 -10.50 -15.12 -0.64
N PHE A 242 -10.00 -13.89 -0.57
CA PHE A 242 -10.23 -12.98 0.56
C PHE A 242 -11.72 -12.77 0.83
N ARG A 243 -12.52 -12.56 -0.21
CA ARG A 243 -13.99 -12.35 -0.12
C ARG A 243 -14.70 -13.48 0.63
N LYS A 244 -14.23 -14.73 0.48
CA LYS A 244 -14.82 -15.90 1.19
C LYS A 244 -14.64 -15.83 2.71
N HIS A 245 -13.62 -15.14 3.18
CA HIS A 245 -13.25 -15.05 4.59
C HIS A 245 -13.59 -13.69 5.22
N TRP A 246 -13.59 -12.62 4.40
CA TRP A 246 -13.72 -11.24 4.85
C TRP A 246 -14.73 -10.48 4.00
N SER A 247 -15.94 -10.27 4.53
CA SER A 247 -16.99 -9.53 3.83
C SER A 247 -16.61 -8.08 3.47
N LEU A 248 -15.73 -7.47 4.25
CA LEU A 248 -15.22 -6.12 4.00
C LEU A 248 -14.49 -6.00 2.64
N VAL A 249 -13.94 -7.09 2.14
CA VAL A 249 -13.26 -7.11 0.82
C VAL A 249 -14.24 -6.88 -0.32
N GLU A 250 -15.53 -7.24 -0.17
CA GLU A 250 -16.56 -6.94 -1.17
C GLU A 250 -16.70 -5.43 -1.43
N LEU A 251 -16.69 -4.63 -0.35
CA LEU A 251 -16.72 -3.17 -0.48
C LEU A 251 -15.48 -2.67 -1.25
N SER A 252 -14.30 -3.20 -0.90
CA SER A 252 -13.05 -2.83 -1.58
C SER A 252 -13.06 -3.19 -3.07
N MET A 253 -13.63 -4.34 -3.44
CA MET A 253 -13.80 -4.76 -4.82
C MET A 253 -14.81 -3.87 -5.57
N THR A 254 -15.91 -3.50 -4.95
CA THR A 254 -16.91 -2.58 -5.54
C THR A 254 -16.26 -1.22 -5.82
N ARG A 255 -15.43 -0.72 -4.92
CA ARG A 255 -14.65 0.51 -5.12
C ARG A 255 -13.68 0.39 -6.30
N LEU A 256 -12.99 -0.75 -6.45
CA LEU A 256 -12.11 -0.99 -7.59
C LEU A 256 -12.85 -0.97 -8.93
N LYS A 257 -14.09 -1.52 -8.98
CA LYS A 257 -14.96 -1.40 -10.15
C LYS A 257 -15.29 0.06 -10.49
N ALA A 258 -15.63 0.84 -9.47
CA ALA A 258 -15.93 2.26 -9.65
C ALA A 258 -14.69 3.05 -10.15
N PHE A 259 -13.52 2.74 -9.62
CA PHE A 259 -12.25 3.31 -10.08
C PHE A 259 -11.99 2.96 -11.57
N HIS A 260 -12.16 1.70 -11.95
CA HIS A 260 -11.98 1.27 -13.34
C HIS A 260 -12.93 2.01 -14.29
N ARG A 261 -14.23 2.10 -13.93
CA ARG A 261 -15.21 2.89 -14.73
C ARG A 261 -14.80 4.35 -14.87
N ALA A 262 -14.31 4.96 -13.78
CA ALA A 262 -13.83 6.33 -13.81
C ALA A 262 -12.61 6.50 -14.73
N CYS A 263 -11.67 5.55 -14.73
CA CYS A 263 -10.54 5.55 -15.66
C CYS A 263 -10.98 5.36 -17.11
N GLN A 264 -11.93 4.47 -17.40
CA GLN A 264 -12.45 4.26 -18.75
C GLN A 264 -13.15 5.50 -19.29
N MET A 265 -13.97 6.18 -18.50
CA MET A 265 -14.62 7.44 -18.92
C MET A 265 -13.58 8.53 -19.22
N ASN A 266 -12.49 8.59 -18.46
CA ASN A 266 -11.42 9.56 -18.69
C ASN A 266 -10.46 9.14 -19.82
N SER A 267 -10.42 7.87 -20.21
CA SER A 267 -9.54 7.39 -21.29
C SER A 267 -9.95 7.91 -22.66
N THR A 268 -11.23 8.29 -22.83
CA THR A 268 -11.75 8.94 -24.04
C THR A 268 -11.41 10.42 -24.11
N GLN A 269 -11.02 11.04 -23.01
CA GLN A 269 -10.53 12.41 -22.94
C GLN A 269 -9.01 12.42 -23.19
N GLU A 270 -8.52 13.44 -23.89
CA GLU A 270 -7.07 13.59 -24.14
C GLU A 270 -6.23 13.74 -22.88
N ASN A 271 -6.86 14.05 -21.74
CA ASN A 271 -6.24 14.31 -20.46
C ASN A 271 -6.82 13.37 -19.40
N PHE A 272 -5.99 12.53 -18.82
CA PHE A 272 -6.30 11.86 -17.56
C PHE A 272 -5.70 12.70 -16.43
N ASP A 273 -6.55 13.19 -15.55
CA ASP A 273 -6.13 13.86 -14.33
C ASP A 273 -6.52 13.00 -13.13
N MET A 274 -5.56 12.79 -12.23
CA MET A 274 -5.80 12.13 -10.95
C MET A 274 -6.60 13.08 -10.07
N ASP A 275 -7.91 12.90 -10.02
CA ASP A 275 -8.79 13.74 -9.22
C ASP A 275 -8.70 13.43 -7.71
N ARG A 276 -9.21 14.33 -6.88
CA ARG A 276 -9.21 14.19 -5.43
C ARG A 276 -9.98 12.96 -4.95
N TRP A 277 -11.01 12.56 -5.67
CA TRP A 277 -11.77 11.35 -5.36
C TRP A 277 -10.92 10.09 -5.51
N MET A 278 -10.05 10.04 -6.52
CA MET A 278 -9.13 8.92 -6.72
C MET A 278 -8.10 8.82 -5.60
N ILE A 279 -7.64 9.95 -5.06
CA ILE A 279 -6.76 9.96 -3.89
C ILE A 279 -7.55 9.61 -2.63
N TYR A 280 -8.75 10.13 -2.46
CA TYR A 280 -9.64 9.77 -1.36
C TYR A 280 -9.99 8.27 -1.34
N PHE A 281 -10.14 7.67 -2.53
CA PHE A 281 -10.31 6.23 -2.70
C PHE A 281 -9.22 5.42 -2.00
N LEU A 282 -7.97 5.90 -1.99
CA LEU A 282 -6.85 5.20 -1.35
C LEU A 282 -6.91 5.28 0.17
N ASN A 283 -7.24 6.44 0.71
CA ASN A 283 -7.15 6.71 2.13
C ASN A 283 -8.23 6.00 2.94
N ARG A 284 -9.38 5.73 2.33
CA ARG A 284 -10.55 5.19 3.02
C ARG A 284 -11.08 3.94 2.36
N TYR A 285 -10.82 2.81 2.97
CA TYR A 285 -11.37 1.54 2.50
C TYR A 285 -12.82 1.29 2.98
N ASP A 286 -13.30 2.06 3.94
CA ASP A 286 -14.61 1.99 4.58
C ASP A 286 -15.65 2.98 4.03
N ALA A 287 -15.21 3.94 3.18
CA ALA A 287 -16.13 4.91 2.59
C ALA A 287 -16.94 4.31 1.44
N SER A 288 -18.23 4.66 1.38
CA SER A 288 -19.11 4.22 0.29
C SER A 288 -18.73 4.91 -1.03
N VAL A 289 -18.93 4.22 -2.14
CA VAL A 289 -18.64 4.74 -3.50
C VAL A 289 -19.60 5.85 -3.91
N SER A 290 -20.76 5.96 -3.24
CA SER A 290 -21.82 6.93 -3.57
C SER A 290 -21.45 8.40 -3.28
N GLU A 291 -20.40 8.65 -2.52
CA GLU A 291 -20.02 10.02 -2.15
C GLU A 291 -19.44 10.85 -3.31
N ARG A 292 -18.99 10.23 -4.41
CA ARG A 292 -18.52 10.97 -5.59
C ARG A 292 -19.61 11.79 -6.29
N TYR A 293 -20.87 11.37 -6.16
CA TYR A 293 -22.00 11.98 -6.89
C TYR A 293 -22.60 13.20 -6.19
N ASN A 294 -22.17 13.55 -4.98
CA ASN A 294 -22.69 14.68 -4.22
C ASN A 294 -21.99 16.02 -4.49
N ASP A 295 -20.89 16.05 -5.23
CA ASP A 295 -20.18 17.29 -5.56
C ASP A 295 -20.66 17.94 -6.88
N GLY A 296 -21.97 18.09 -7.04
CA GLY A 296 -22.54 19.15 -7.90
C GLY A 296 -22.73 18.84 -9.37
N VAL A 297 -22.71 17.58 -9.83
CA VAL A 297 -23.24 17.19 -11.13
C VAL A 297 -24.44 16.27 -10.94
N ASN A 298 -25.58 16.88 -10.73
CA ASN A 298 -26.88 16.26 -10.88
C ASN A 298 -27.09 16.00 -12.38
N GLU A 299 -27.02 14.72 -12.80
CA GLU A 299 -27.89 14.20 -13.84
C GLU A 299 -27.79 12.67 -13.93
N SER A 300 -28.89 12.04 -13.54
CA SER A 300 -29.43 10.77 -14.01
C SER A 300 -28.49 9.60 -14.29
N LEU A 301 -28.05 8.93 -13.24
CA LEU A 301 -27.90 7.49 -13.27
C LEU A 301 -28.70 6.90 -12.13
N THR A 302 -30.02 6.79 -12.33
CA THR A 302 -30.86 5.92 -11.54
C THR A 302 -30.24 4.53 -11.53
N ALA A 303 -29.98 4.05 -10.32
CA ALA A 303 -29.49 2.72 -10.07
C ALA A 303 -30.33 1.69 -10.85
N ALA A 304 -29.71 1.06 -11.84
CA ALA A 304 -30.22 -0.20 -12.34
C ALA A 304 -30.09 -1.23 -11.22
N PRO A 305 -31.10 -2.06 -10.92
CA PRO A 305 -31.02 -3.07 -9.90
C PRO A 305 -29.87 -4.02 -10.25
N GLU A 306 -28.90 -4.13 -9.36
CA GLU A 306 -27.81 -5.08 -9.49
C GLU A 306 -28.39 -6.50 -9.47
N ASN A 307 -28.29 -7.15 -10.62
CA ASN A 307 -28.54 -8.58 -10.71
C ASN A 307 -27.31 -9.30 -10.13
N PRO A 308 -27.41 -10.06 -9.03
CA PRO A 308 -26.23 -10.65 -8.37
C PRO A 308 -25.63 -11.86 -9.09
N ALA A 309 -25.99 -12.12 -10.33
CA ALA A 309 -25.57 -13.29 -11.06
C ALA A 309 -24.90 -12.93 -12.39
N THR A 310 -23.70 -12.45 -12.33
CA THR A 310 -22.67 -12.74 -13.34
C THR A 310 -21.34 -12.22 -12.81
N ASP A 311 -20.49 -13.11 -12.31
CA ASP A 311 -19.09 -12.89 -11.99
C ASP A 311 -18.28 -12.69 -13.30
N SER A 312 -18.60 -11.66 -14.09
CA SER A 312 -17.85 -11.34 -15.31
C SER A 312 -16.60 -10.50 -15.02
N TRP A 313 -15.84 -10.90 -13.98
CA TRP A 313 -14.52 -10.31 -13.72
C TRP A 313 -13.52 -10.62 -14.85
N LEU A 314 -13.81 -11.63 -15.67
CA LEU A 314 -13.02 -12.02 -16.83
C LEU A 314 -13.16 -11.07 -18.04
N GLU A 315 -14.11 -10.12 -18.01
CA GLU A 315 -14.23 -9.10 -19.05
C GLU A 315 -13.16 -8.00 -18.98
N PHE A 316 -12.37 -7.96 -17.90
CA PHE A 316 -11.19 -7.08 -17.81
C PHE A 316 -10.04 -7.48 -18.73
N SER A 317 -10.15 -8.61 -19.41
CA SER A 317 -9.08 -9.18 -20.27
C SER A 317 -9.33 -9.03 -21.77
N ARG A 318 -10.37 -8.28 -22.17
CA ARG A 318 -10.66 -8.02 -23.60
C ARG A 318 -10.41 -6.57 -23.98
#